data_a71a8b76c1e2616c4b3453586a07bc59
#
_entry.id   a71a8b76c1e2616c4b3453586a07bc59
#
_cell.length_a   1.000
_cell.length_b   1.000
_cell.length_c   1.000
_cell.angle_alpha   90.00
_cell.angle_beta   90.00
_cell.angle_gamma   90.00
#
_symmetry.space_group_name_H-M   'P 1'
#
loop_
_entity.id
_entity.type
_entity.pdbx_description
1 polymer ?
#
loop_
_entity_poly.entity_id
_entity_poly.type
_entity_poly.pdbx_seq_one_letter_code
_entity_poly.pdbx_strand_id
1 'polypeptide(L)'
;MLIEDAVSSGTPQFVIDSYATLAERAKTQSFGLIEEDVIVLDTETTGLSVQDNELIEISAARLSGREVVDRFDTFVHPKQLISAEITELTSITNADVADAPSAVEAVAALADFVGGCPVIAHNATFDRSFIESVKGGVNVSDIWIDSLALSRIALPRLASHKLSFMADLFGCDSVSHRANADVDALCGVCLLYTSD
;
A
#
# COMPACT_ATOMS: atom_id res chain seq x y z
N MET A 1 -14.00 -9.13 -21.46
CA MET A 1 -12.65 -9.69 -21.74
C MET A 1 -12.28 -10.81 -20.77
N LEU A 2 -12.07 -10.59 -19.46
CA LEU A 2 -11.66 -11.68 -18.54
C LEU A 2 -12.70 -12.82 -18.37
N ILE A 3 -13.99 -12.50 -18.36
CA ILE A 3 -15.08 -13.50 -18.27
C ILE A 3 -15.17 -14.30 -19.57
N GLU A 4 -15.08 -13.65 -20.73
CA GLU A 4 -15.10 -14.30 -22.04
C GLU A 4 -13.91 -15.24 -22.22
N ASP A 5 -12.72 -14.84 -21.77
CA ASP A 5 -11.52 -15.69 -21.80
C ASP A 5 -11.66 -16.90 -20.85
N ALA A 6 -12.28 -16.71 -19.69
CA ALA A 6 -12.55 -17.79 -18.75
C ALA A 6 -13.53 -18.82 -19.33
N VAL A 7 -14.60 -18.37 -20.00
CA VAL A 7 -15.56 -19.24 -20.68
C VAL A 7 -14.88 -20.01 -21.81
N SER A 8 -14.10 -19.32 -22.65
CA SER A 8 -13.39 -19.93 -23.79
C SER A 8 -12.32 -20.94 -23.36
N SER A 9 -11.77 -20.82 -22.16
CA SER A 9 -10.80 -21.77 -21.56
C SER A 9 -11.43 -22.99 -20.90
N GLY A 10 -12.77 -23.13 -20.94
CA GLY A 10 -13.48 -24.23 -20.31
C GLY A 10 -13.59 -24.14 -18.79
N THR A 11 -13.43 -22.96 -18.22
CA THR A 11 -13.60 -22.73 -16.77
C THR A 11 -15.06 -23.03 -16.38
N PRO A 12 -15.32 -23.84 -15.32
CA PRO A 12 -16.67 -24.15 -14.88
C PRO A 12 -17.47 -22.89 -14.51
N GLN A 13 -18.76 -22.86 -14.87
CA GLN A 13 -19.61 -21.69 -14.68
C GLN A 13 -19.65 -21.23 -13.20
N PHE A 14 -19.69 -22.15 -12.23
CA PHE A 14 -19.70 -21.79 -10.81
C PHE A 14 -18.43 -21.02 -10.37
N VAL A 15 -17.29 -21.25 -11.02
CA VAL A 15 -16.04 -20.49 -10.78
C VAL A 15 -16.19 -19.08 -11.32
N ILE A 16 -16.74 -18.95 -12.52
CA ILE A 16 -17.02 -17.66 -13.17
C ILE A 16 -17.96 -16.82 -12.30
N ASP A 17 -19.06 -17.44 -11.84
CA ASP A 17 -20.06 -16.80 -10.99
C ASP A 17 -19.44 -16.35 -9.65
N SER A 18 -18.55 -17.18 -9.08
CA SER A 18 -17.83 -16.85 -7.84
C SER A 18 -16.90 -15.65 -8.03
N TYR A 19 -16.15 -15.59 -9.14
CA TYR A 19 -15.30 -14.46 -9.47
C TYR A 19 -16.11 -13.19 -9.77
N ALA A 20 -17.21 -13.31 -10.49
CA ALA A 20 -18.12 -12.18 -10.73
C ALA A 20 -18.67 -11.62 -9.42
N THR A 21 -19.09 -12.51 -8.50
CA THR A 21 -19.56 -12.12 -7.17
C THR A 21 -18.47 -11.42 -6.33
N LEU A 22 -17.24 -11.95 -6.37
CA LEU A 22 -16.10 -11.35 -5.67
C LEU A 22 -15.71 -10.00 -6.28
N ALA A 23 -15.73 -9.89 -7.62
CA ALA A 23 -15.47 -8.64 -8.33
C ALA A 23 -16.52 -7.56 -7.97
N GLU A 24 -17.81 -7.93 -7.93
CA GLU A 24 -18.87 -7.01 -7.49
C GLU A 24 -18.74 -6.62 -6.01
N ARG A 25 -18.38 -7.55 -5.14
CA ARG A 25 -18.11 -7.22 -3.74
C ARG A 25 -16.90 -6.31 -3.60
N ALA A 26 -15.81 -6.58 -4.31
CA ALA A 26 -14.64 -5.72 -4.34
C ALA A 26 -15.01 -4.33 -4.85
N LYS A 27 -15.77 -4.25 -5.95
CA LYS A 27 -16.27 -3.00 -6.52
C LYS A 27 -17.13 -2.21 -5.53
N THR A 28 -18.13 -2.85 -4.91
CA THR A 28 -19.05 -2.18 -3.98
C THR A 28 -18.43 -1.85 -2.62
N GLN A 29 -17.47 -2.64 -2.13
CA GLN A 29 -16.86 -2.44 -0.82
C GLN A 29 -15.54 -1.65 -0.86
N SER A 30 -14.81 -1.68 -1.97
CA SER A 30 -13.50 -1.05 -2.09
C SER A 30 -13.57 0.23 -2.92
N PHE A 31 -14.32 0.23 -4.01
CA PHE A 31 -14.41 1.41 -4.89
C PHE A 31 -15.30 2.52 -4.31
N GLY A 32 -16.34 2.19 -3.55
CA GLY A 32 -17.09 3.18 -2.79
C GLY A 32 -16.23 3.91 -1.73
N LEU A 33 -15.17 3.26 -1.23
CA LEU A 33 -14.22 3.88 -0.32
C LEU A 33 -13.21 4.79 -1.04
N ILE A 34 -12.96 4.60 -2.34
CA ILE A 34 -12.06 5.46 -3.13
C ILE A 34 -12.81 6.69 -3.67
N GLU A 35 -14.14 6.67 -3.72
CA GLU A 35 -14.95 7.87 -3.99
C GLU A 35 -14.97 8.83 -2.79
N GLU A 36 -14.68 8.35 -1.59
CA GLU A 36 -14.43 9.12 -0.38
C GLU A 36 -12.92 9.34 -0.20
N ASP A 37 -12.52 10.13 0.79
CA ASP A 37 -11.10 10.31 1.12
C ASP A 37 -10.50 9.00 1.62
N VAL A 38 -9.43 8.56 0.98
CA VAL A 38 -8.64 7.41 1.42
C VAL A 38 -7.16 7.78 1.49
N ILE A 39 -6.41 7.08 2.32
CA ILE A 39 -4.97 7.23 2.42
C ILE A 39 -4.29 6.05 1.73
N VAL A 40 -3.45 6.33 0.76
CA VAL A 40 -2.51 5.35 0.20
C VAL A 40 -1.22 5.46 0.99
N LEU A 41 -0.68 4.34 1.48
CA LEU A 41 0.45 4.33 2.41
C LEU A 41 1.45 3.25 2.01
N ASP A 42 2.73 3.54 2.26
CA ASP A 42 3.83 2.60 2.18
C ASP A 42 4.87 2.91 3.27
N THR A 43 5.63 1.89 3.70
CA THR A 43 6.65 2.03 4.73
C THR A 43 7.94 1.32 4.34
N GLU A 44 9.09 1.95 4.66
CA GLU A 44 10.38 1.29 4.62
C GLU A 44 10.84 0.94 6.03
N THR A 45 11.53 -0.19 6.14
CA THR A 45 11.92 -0.78 7.42
C THR A 45 13.37 -1.28 7.39
N THR A 46 13.95 -1.53 8.56
CA THR A 46 15.29 -2.15 8.65
C THR A 46 15.29 -3.65 8.33
N GLY A 47 14.14 -4.23 7.99
CA GLY A 47 13.98 -5.63 7.60
C GLY A 47 12.55 -6.13 7.77
N LEU A 48 12.32 -7.44 7.60
CA LEU A 48 10.96 -7.99 7.44
C LEU A 48 10.24 -8.37 8.75
N SER A 49 10.98 -8.59 9.83
CA SER A 49 10.43 -9.07 11.11
C SER A 49 10.09 -7.88 12.02
N VAL A 50 8.82 -7.67 12.32
CA VAL A 50 8.36 -6.59 13.21
C VAL A 50 8.92 -6.71 14.64
N GLN A 51 9.36 -7.90 15.06
CA GLN A 51 9.97 -8.14 16.36
C GLN A 51 11.42 -7.63 16.43
N ASP A 52 12.15 -7.67 15.31
CA ASP A 52 13.59 -7.43 15.25
C ASP A 52 13.95 -6.17 14.45
N ASN A 53 12.97 -5.58 13.75
CA ASN A 53 13.22 -4.46 12.84
C ASN A 53 12.31 -3.26 13.14
N GLU A 54 12.66 -2.12 12.58
CA GLU A 54 12.04 -0.84 12.89
C GLU A 54 11.71 -0.08 11.60
N LEU A 55 10.74 0.86 11.69
CA LEU A 55 10.41 1.81 10.62
C LEU A 55 11.59 2.77 10.39
N ILE A 56 11.86 3.08 9.12
CA ILE A 56 12.86 4.08 8.70
C ILE A 56 12.30 5.14 7.75
N GLU A 57 11.17 4.88 7.07
CA GLU A 57 10.43 5.86 6.28
C GLU A 57 8.94 5.52 6.34
N ILE A 58 8.09 6.55 6.37
CA ILE A 58 6.63 6.44 6.21
C ILE A 58 6.23 7.48 5.18
N SER A 59 5.55 7.03 4.13
CA SER A 59 4.96 7.90 3.13
C SER A 59 3.47 7.61 2.97
N ALA A 60 2.69 8.67 2.79
CA ALA A 60 1.27 8.55 2.55
C ALA A 60 0.76 9.66 1.62
N ALA A 61 -0.27 9.35 0.85
CA ALA A 61 -0.98 10.30 0.01
C ALA A 61 -2.48 10.21 0.29
N ARG A 62 -3.13 11.35 0.41
CA ARG A 62 -4.59 11.43 0.49
C ARG A 62 -5.17 11.51 -0.91
N LEU A 63 -5.96 10.52 -1.27
CA LEU A 63 -6.80 10.55 -2.45
C LEU A 63 -8.19 11.05 -2.07
N SER A 64 -8.67 12.08 -2.76
CA SER A 64 -10.05 12.56 -2.70
C SER A 64 -10.65 12.48 -4.09
N GLY A 65 -11.64 11.62 -4.26
CA GLY A 65 -12.10 11.25 -5.60
C GLY A 65 -10.98 10.60 -6.40
N ARG A 66 -10.50 11.28 -7.46
CA ARG A 66 -9.45 10.76 -8.36
C ARG A 66 -8.15 11.56 -8.32
N GLU A 67 -8.00 12.41 -7.33
CA GLU A 67 -6.85 13.32 -7.23
C GLU A 67 -6.09 13.12 -5.91
N VAL A 68 -4.77 13.21 -5.98
CA VAL A 68 -3.93 13.32 -4.80
C VAL A 68 -4.03 14.76 -4.30
N VAL A 69 -4.65 14.95 -3.14
CA VAL A 69 -4.94 16.29 -2.58
C VAL A 69 -3.98 16.68 -1.45
N ASP A 70 -3.30 15.71 -0.82
CA ASP A 70 -2.35 15.96 0.26
C ASP A 70 -1.34 14.83 0.37
N ARG A 71 -0.16 15.11 1.00
CA ARG A 71 0.93 14.15 1.17
C ARG A 71 1.53 14.25 2.56
N PHE A 72 2.01 13.11 3.04
CA PHE A 72 2.78 12.97 4.26
C PHE A 72 4.00 12.11 3.97
N ASP A 73 5.18 12.66 4.20
CA ASP A 73 6.46 11.97 4.02
C ASP A 73 7.34 12.26 5.23
N THR A 74 7.86 11.23 5.87
CA THR A 74 8.81 11.39 6.96
C THR A 74 9.79 10.23 7.05
N PHE A 75 11.05 10.53 7.26
CA PHE A 75 11.99 9.54 7.80
C PHE A 75 11.65 9.26 9.25
N VAL A 76 12.11 8.11 9.74
CA VAL A 76 11.95 7.68 11.13
C VAL A 76 13.31 7.29 11.69
N HIS A 77 13.66 7.81 12.86
CA HIS A 77 14.92 7.48 13.53
C HIS A 77 14.84 6.09 14.16
N PRO A 78 15.54 5.06 13.64
CA PRO A 78 15.58 3.75 14.24
C PRO A 78 16.56 3.73 15.41
N LYS A 79 16.38 2.81 16.37
CA LYS A 79 17.33 2.60 17.47
C LYS A 79 18.57 1.84 17.02
N GLN A 80 18.43 1.05 15.95
CA GLN A 80 19.51 0.26 15.36
C GLN A 80 20.03 0.93 14.09
N LEU A 81 21.31 0.72 13.79
CA LEU A 81 21.87 1.20 12.53
C LEU A 81 21.25 0.46 11.34
N ILE A 82 20.95 1.20 10.28
CA ILE A 82 20.54 0.64 8.99
C ILE A 82 21.72 -0.13 8.40
N SER A 83 21.49 -1.39 8.02
CA SER A 83 22.52 -2.22 7.40
C SER A 83 22.83 -1.76 5.97
N ALA A 84 24.02 -2.14 5.47
CA ALA A 84 24.40 -1.84 4.09
C ALA A 84 23.43 -2.46 3.07
N GLU A 85 22.88 -3.64 3.37
CA GLU A 85 21.92 -4.33 2.52
C GLU A 85 20.59 -3.54 2.41
N ILE A 86 20.08 -3.02 3.53
CA ILE A 86 18.87 -2.18 3.54
C ILE A 86 19.14 -0.86 2.83
N THR A 87 20.31 -0.23 3.06
CA THR A 87 20.68 0.99 2.34
C THR A 87 20.79 0.73 0.82
N GLU A 88 21.31 -0.41 0.39
CA GLU A 88 21.36 -0.76 -1.03
C GLU A 88 19.95 -0.92 -1.62
N LEU A 89 19.02 -1.52 -0.86
CA LEU A 89 17.64 -1.74 -1.27
C LEU A 89 16.84 -0.44 -1.33
N THR A 90 16.85 0.35 -0.23
CA THR A 90 15.96 1.50 -0.04
C THR A 90 16.60 2.83 -0.41
N SER A 91 17.93 2.86 -0.60
CA SER A 91 18.73 4.07 -0.72
C SER A 91 18.72 4.99 0.52
N ILE A 92 18.17 4.53 1.65
CA ILE A 92 18.13 5.28 2.92
C ILE A 92 19.40 4.96 3.72
N THR A 93 20.09 6.00 4.13
CA THR A 93 21.32 5.90 4.91
C THR A 93 21.08 6.26 6.39
N ASN A 94 22.03 5.88 7.24
CA ASN A 94 22.00 6.31 8.65
C ASN A 94 22.09 7.84 8.81
N ALA A 95 22.63 8.56 7.83
CA ALA A 95 22.68 10.02 7.85
C ALA A 95 21.30 10.66 7.59
N ASP A 96 20.49 10.04 6.72
CA ASP A 96 19.15 10.54 6.38
C ASP A 96 18.20 10.47 7.57
N VAL A 97 18.35 9.46 8.43
CA VAL A 97 17.48 9.22 9.59
C VAL A 97 18.04 9.79 10.90
N ALA A 98 19.24 10.37 10.89
CA ALA A 98 19.94 10.78 12.13
C ALA A 98 19.14 11.81 12.95
N ASP A 99 18.56 12.80 12.27
CA ASP A 99 17.78 13.88 12.88
C ASP A 99 16.25 13.69 12.67
N ALA A 100 15.83 12.50 12.22
CA ALA A 100 14.43 12.20 12.00
C ALA A 100 13.66 12.02 13.32
N PRO A 101 12.34 12.23 13.32
CA PRO A 101 11.51 11.97 14.50
C PRO A 101 11.59 10.50 14.93
N SER A 102 11.34 10.26 16.20
CA SER A 102 11.17 8.89 16.71
C SER A 102 9.95 8.22 16.09
N ALA A 103 9.91 6.89 16.09
CA ALA A 103 8.75 6.15 15.58
C ALA A 103 7.43 6.57 16.24
N VAL A 104 7.44 6.92 17.52
CA VAL A 104 6.24 7.38 18.25
C VAL A 104 5.75 8.74 17.73
N GLU A 105 6.66 9.67 17.47
CA GLU A 105 6.34 10.99 16.93
C GLU A 105 5.86 10.89 15.47
N ALA A 106 6.55 10.10 14.65
CA ALA A 106 6.18 9.89 13.25
C ALA A 106 4.80 9.23 13.12
N VAL A 107 4.51 8.19 13.91
CA VAL A 107 3.22 7.50 13.90
C VAL A 107 2.10 8.39 14.46
N ALA A 108 2.38 9.25 15.45
CA ALA A 108 1.40 10.21 15.92
C ALA A 108 1.04 11.24 14.82
N ALA A 109 2.04 11.78 14.12
CA ALA A 109 1.82 12.69 13.00
C ALA A 109 1.09 12.00 11.83
N LEU A 110 1.39 10.73 11.57
CA LEU A 110 0.66 9.92 10.59
C LEU A 110 -0.82 9.76 10.99
N ALA A 111 -1.11 9.48 12.27
CA ALA A 111 -2.49 9.35 12.74
C ALA A 111 -3.30 10.65 12.57
N ASP A 112 -2.66 11.80 12.85
CA ASP A 112 -3.26 13.11 12.60
C ASP A 112 -3.52 13.34 11.10
N PHE A 113 -2.56 12.96 10.24
CA PHE A 113 -2.73 13.03 8.78
C PHE A 113 -3.83 12.12 8.28
N VAL A 114 -3.89 10.88 8.74
CA VAL A 114 -4.93 9.90 8.33
C VAL A 114 -6.32 10.37 8.73
N GLY A 115 -6.49 10.92 9.94
CA GLY A 115 -7.73 11.55 10.39
C GLY A 115 -8.95 10.63 10.38
N GLY A 116 -8.75 9.32 10.56
CA GLY A 116 -9.81 8.31 10.55
C GLY A 116 -10.22 7.80 9.16
N CYS A 117 -9.55 8.25 8.08
CA CYS A 117 -9.78 7.72 6.74
C CYS A 117 -9.32 6.25 6.65
N PRO A 118 -9.93 5.45 5.74
CA PRO A 118 -9.39 4.14 5.38
C PRO A 118 -7.97 4.25 4.81
N VAL A 119 -7.14 3.25 5.12
CA VAL A 119 -5.76 3.15 4.61
C VAL A 119 -5.67 2.01 3.60
N ILE A 120 -5.04 2.28 2.46
CA ILE A 120 -4.70 1.30 1.43
C ILE A 120 -3.19 1.14 1.41
N ALA A 121 -2.70 -0.10 1.47
CA ALA A 121 -1.30 -0.43 1.27
C ALA A 121 -1.14 -1.70 0.42
N HIS A 122 0.04 -1.93 -0.17
CA HIS A 122 0.29 -3.12 -0.99
C HIS A 122 0.94 -4.21 -0.14
N ASN A 123 0.20 -5.26 0.20
CA ASN A 123 0.49 -6.20 1.28
C ASN A 123 0.32 -5.54 2.66
N ALA A 124 -0.81 -4.89 2.85
CA ALA A 124 -1.14 -4.02 3.99
C ALA A 124 -0.86 -4.61 5.37
N THR A 125 -0.84 -5.95 5.52
CA THR A 125 -0.48 -6.61 6.77
C THR A 125 0.94 -6.26 7.21
N PHE A 126 1.86 -6.05 6.27
CA PHE A 126 3.24 -5.67 6.56
C PHE A 126 3.29 -4.28 7.19
N ASP A 127 2.84 -3.26 6.49
CA ASP A 127 2.86 -1.86 6.95
C ASP A 127 2.09 -1.68 8.25
N ARG A 128 0.88 -2.23 8.29
CA ARG A 128 0.03 -2.24 9.47
C ARG A 128 0.74 -2.82 10.69
N SER A 129 1.42 -3.96 10.54
CA SER A 129 2.09 -4.63 11.67
C SER A 129 3.23 -3.78 12.26
N PHE A 130 4.01 -3.09 11.42
CA PHE A 130 5.06 -2.18 11.88
C PHE A 130 4.47 -0.93 12.54
N ILE A 131 3.46 -0.31 11.96
CA ILE A 131 2.79 0.86 12.54
C ILE A 131 2.13 0.49 13.87
N GLU A 132 1.37 -0.60 13.95
CA GLU A 132 0.69 -1.04 15.18
C GLU A 132 1.66 -1.49 16.28
N SER A 133 2.90 -1.89 15.94
CA SER A 133 3.94 -2.20 16.93
C SER A 133 4.42 -0.97 17.70
N VAL A 134 4.24 0.21 17.13
CA VAL A 134 4.59 1.49 17.75
C VAL A 134 3.46 1.95 18.68
N LYS A 135 3.82 2.56 19.81
CA LYS A 135 2.83 3.09 20.75
C LYS A 135 1.91 4.12 20.06
N GLY A 136 0.63 3.86 20.06
CA GLY A 136 -0.40 4.69 19.42
C GLY A 136 -0.76 4.26 17.99
N GLY A 137 0.02 3.38 17.38
CA GLY A 137 -0.17 2.95 15.99
C GLY A 137 -1.50 2.26 15.70
N VAL A 138 -2.08 1.58 16.70
CA VAL A 138 -3.42 0.96 16.57
C VAL A 138 -4.54 1.98 16.31
N ASN A 139 -4.31 3.27 16.55
CA ASN A 139 -5.28 4.34 16.35
C ASN A 139 -5.14 5.04 14.99
N VAL A 140 -4.19 4.60 14.13
CA VAL A 140 -3.95 5.24 12.82
C VAL A 140 -5.16 5.06 11.91
N SER A 141 -5.69 3.84 11.81
CA SER A 141 -6.95 3.59 11.09
C SER A 141 -7.61 2.29 11.55
N ASP A 142 -8.94 2.31 11.61
CA ASP A 142 -9.75 1.11 11.86
C ASP A 142 -9.90 0.26 10.58
N ILE A 143 -9.73 0.85 9.39
CA ILE A 143 -9.98 0.21 8.09
C ILE A 143 -8.68 0.15 7.30
N TRP A 144 -8.18 -1.06 7.10
CA TRP A 144 -7.03 -1.35 6.25
C TRP A 144 -7.45 -2.17 5.03
N ILE A 145 -7.05 -1.71 3.85
CA ILE A 145 -7.37 -2.33 2.57
C ILE A 145 -6.06 -2.83 1.95
N ASP A 146 -6.02 -4.12 1.63
CA ASP A 146 -4.86 -4.73 1.00
C ASP A 146 -5.02 -4.76 -0.53
N SER A 147 -4.31 -3.88 -1.22
CA SER A 147 -4.33 -3.80 -2.68
C SER A 147 -3.74 -5.04 -3.36
N LEU A 148 -2.82 -5.76 -2.71
CA LEU A 148 -2.31 -7.05 -3.21
C LEU A 148 -3.42 -8.10 -3.21
N ALA A 149 -4.21 -8.19 -2.16
CA ALA A 149 -5.36 -9.11 -2.09
C ALA A 149 -6.41 -8.73 -3.14
N LEU A 150 -6.72 -7.45 -3.29
CA LEU A 150 -7.65 -6.95 -4.31
C LEU A 150 -7.15 -7.27 -5.72
N SER A 151 -5.88 -7.07 -6.01
CA SER A 151 -5.30 -7.36 -7.32
C SER A 151 -5.40 -8.85 -7.70
N ARG A 152 -5.22 -9.74 -6.72
CA ARG A 152 -5.39 -11.20 -6.91
C ARG A 152 -6.82 -11.58 -7.22
N ILE A 153 -7.79 -10.86 -6.66
CA ILE A 153 -9.22 -11.08 -6.91
C ILE A 153 -9.61 -10.52 -8.30
N ALA A 154 -9.19 -9.28 -8.59
CA ALA A 154 -9.55 -8.59 -9.82
C ALA A 154 -8.85 -9.17 -11.05
N LEU A 155 -7.59 -9.59 -10.91
CA LEU A 155 -6.71 -9.99 -12.00
C LEU A 155 -6.06 -11.38 -11.75
N PRO A 156 -6.85 -12.45 -11.55
CA PRO A 156 -6.35 -13.74 -11.05
C PRO A 156 -5.38 -14.47 -11.98
N ARG A 157 -5.25 -14.02 -13.24
CA ARG A 157 -4.37 -14.64 -14.25
C ARG A 157 -3.06 -13.90 -14.48
N LEU A 158 -2.79 -12.82 -13.70
CA LEU A 158 -1.50 -12.15 -13.82
C LEU A 158 -0.36 -13.06 -13.37
N ALA A 159 0.76 -12.94 -14.05
CA ALA A 159 1.97 -13.69 -13.73
C ALA A 159 2.58 -13.24 -12.37
N SER A 160 2.35 -12.00 -12.00
CA SER A 160 2.80 -11.42 -10.73
C SER A 160 1.81 -10.37 -10.25
N HIS A 161 1.69 -10.24 -8.94
CA HIS A 161 0.91 -9.18 -8.28
C HIS A 161 1.81 -8.25 -7.45
N LYS A 162 3.13 -8.26 -7.68
CA LYS A 162 4.02 -7.27 -7.08
C LYS A 162 3.67 -5.87 -7.57
N LEU A 163 3.79 -4.87 -6.72
CA LEU A 163 3.47 -3.48 -7.07
C LEU A 163 4.25 -3.02 -8.32
N SER A 164 5.55 -3.35 -8.40
CA SER A 164 6.39 -3.02 -9.56
C SER A 164 5.86 -3.61 -10.87
N PHE A 165 5.39 -4.86 -10.85
CA PHE A 165 4.80 -5.50 -12.03
C PHE A 165 3.46 -4.85 -12.41
N MET A 166 2.63 -4.50 -11.41
CA MET A 166 1.34 -3.84 -11.63
C MET A 166 1.53 -2.43 -12.18
N ALA A 167 2.46 -1.66 -11.62
CA ALA A 167 2.80 -0.32 -12.08
C ALA A 167 3.29 -0.33 -13.54
N ASP A 168 4.20 -1.25 -13.88
CA ASP A 168 4.70 -1.41 -15.25
C ASP A 168 3.58 -1.80 -16.23
N LEU A 169 2.75 -2.80 -15.85
CA LEU A 169 1.61 -3.24 -16.66
C LEU A 169 0.62 -2.12 -16.99
N PHE A 170 0.38 -1.23 -16.03
CA PHE A 170 -0.58 -0.15 -16.15
C PHE A 170 0.03 1.17 -16.62
N GLY A 171 1.35 1.23 -16.81
CA GLY A 171 2.04 2.46 -17.22
C GLY A 171 2.04 3.54 -16.14
N CYS A 172 2.03 3.13 -14.87
CA CYS A 172 2.19 4.01 -13.72
C CYS A 172 3.67 4.29 -13.44
N ASP A 173 3.92 5.19 -12.48
CA ASP A 173 5.27 5.50 -12.03
C ASP A 173 6.01 4.24 -11.51
N SER A 174 7.33 4.25 -11.65
CA SER A 174 8.14 3.08 -11.30
C SER A 174 8.33 2.97 -9.78
N VAL A 175 8.21 1.76 -9.28
CA VAL A 175 8.57 1.39 -7.91
C VAL A 175 10.09 1.42 -7.73
N SER A 176 10.58 2.02 -6.64
CA SER A 176 12.01 2.23 -6.41
C SER A 176 12.48 1.83 -5.01
N HIS A 177 11.65 1.16 -4.21
CA HIS A 177 11.91 0.88 -2.79
C HIS A 177 12.22 2.17 -2.00
N ARG A 178 11.47 3.21 -2.30
CA ARG A 178 11.33 4.44 -1.55
C ARG A 178 9.86 4.64 -1.33
N ALA A 179 9.44 4.79 -0.08
CA ALA A 179 8.02 4.78 0.27
C ALA A 179 7.20 5.82 -0.53
N ASN A 180 7.75 7.01 -0.79
CA ASN A 180 7.06 8.03 -1.56
C ASN A 180 6.84 7.64 -3.03
N ALA A 181 7.82 7.00 -3.70
CA ALA A 181 7.67 6.54 -5.07
C ALA A 181 6.72 5.34 -5.16
N ASP A 182 6.75 4.47 -4.16
CA ASP A 182 5.87 3.30 -4.09
C ASP A 182 4.42 3.73 -3.79
N VAL A 183 4.21 4.78 -3.00
CA VAL A 183 2.90 5.45 -2.83
C VAL A 183 2.41 6.02 -4.17
N ASP A 184 3.25 6.68 -4.95
CA ASP A 184 2.85 7.22 -6.26
C ASP A 184 2.44 6.12 -7.24
N ALA A 185 3.23 5.04 -7.31
CA ALA A 185 2.90 3.86 -8.10
C ALA A 185 1.58 3.23 -7.64
N LEU A 186 1.37 3.11 -6.33
CA LEU A 186 0.15 2.53 -5.77
C LEU A 186 -1.07 3.43 -6.01
N CYS A 187 -0.93 4.76 -5.90
CA CYS A 187 -1.97 5.72 -6.28
C CYS A 187 -2.39 5.51 -7.74
N GLY A 188 -1.43 5.42 -8.66
CA GLY A 188 -1.70 5.15 -10.07
C GLY A 188 -2.46 3.85 -10.27
N VAL A 189 -2.03 2.76 -9.65
CA VAL A 189 -2.71 1.46 -9.70
C VAL A 189 -4.13 1.55 -9.11
N CYS A 190 -4.33 2.20 -7.97
CA CYS A 190 -5.64 2.36 -7.35
C CYS A 190 -6.60 3.16 -8.24
N LEU A 191 -6.13 4.24 -8.85
CA LEU A 191 -6.95 5.09 -9.73
C LEU A 191 -7.39 4.37 -11.01
N LEU A 192 -6.60 3.42 -11.50
CA LEU A 192 -6.96 2.61 -12.67
C LEU A 192 -8.05 1.58 -12.37
N TYR A 193 -8.15 1.06 -11.16
CA TYR A 193 -9.26 0.20 -10.75
C TYR A 193 -10.60 0.95 -10.68
N THR A 194 -10.56 2.29 -10.67
CA THR A 194 -11.75 3.16 -10.61
C THR A 194 -12.12 3.78 -11.97
N SER A 195 -11.32 3.53 -13.02
CA SER A 195 -11.65 4.00 -14.37
C SER A 195 -12.62 3.05 -15.05
N ASP A 196 -13.72 3.61 -15.63
CA ASP A 196 -14.75 2.93 -16.41
C ASP A 196 -14.18 2.13 -17.61
#